data_1267237d583159e4a40b850977bfb3b3
#
_entry.id   1267237d583159e4a40b850977bfb3b3
#
_cell.length_a   1.000
_cell.length_b   1.000
_cell.length_c   1.000
_cell.angle_alpha   90.00
_cell.angle_beta   90.00
_cell.angle_gamma   90.00
#
_symmetry.space_group_name_H-M   'P 1'
#
loop_
_entity.id
_entity.type
_entity.pdbx_description
1 polymer ?
#
loop_
_entity_poly.entity_id
_entity_poly.type
_entity_poly.pdbx_seq_one_letter_code
_entity_poly.pdbx_strand_id
1 'polypeptide(L)'
;MGAMPASRYAFGSVPWYSVLIVSAIVIGLSLCGHEQKRLKLPADLAIDLALCLIPSAIVGARLYYVAFSWDVFAANPLRILRIWEGGLAIYGGILGGAIALLLFCAVRHMPLLQLADVLVPALALGQGIGRWGNYFNMEAYGRLITNPQWQFFPAAVLIPVDSGYEWHMATFFYESCVDVLIFLVLWFGVRKRKRWNGQLLAVYMLMYGIGRAVRSEERRVGKECRSRWSPYH
;
A
#
# COMPACT_ATOMS: atom_id res chain seq x y z
N MET A 1 -11.50 -24.72 -4.37
CA MET A 1 -10.40 -24.45 -3.42
C MET A 1 -9.88 -23.05 -3.71
N GLY A 2 -9.64 -22.19 -2.70
CA GLY A 2 -9.04 -20.85 -2.88
C GLY A 2 -9.92 -19.65 -2.52
N ALA A 3 -11.16 -19.85 -2.11
CA ALA A 3 -12.04 -18.73 -1.73
C ALA A 3 -11.73 -18.13 -0.35
N MET A 4 -11.03 -18.86 0.50
CA MET A 4 -10.54 -18.40 1.82
C MET A 4 -9.03 -18.59 1.95
N PRO A 5 -8.31 -17.71 2.66
CA PRO A 5 -6.91 -17.97 3.02
C PRO A 5 -6.83 -19.13 4.01
N ALA A 6 -5.88 -20.04 3.77
CA ALA A 6 -5.69 -21.22 4.63
C ALA A 6 -5.26 -20.84 6.06
N SER A 7 -4.53 -19.74 6.22
CA SER A 7 -4.07 -19.22 7.50
C SER A 7 -3.70 -17.74 7.38
N ARG A 8 -3.89 -16.98 8.45
CA ARG A 8 -3.38 -15.61 8.59
C ARG A 8 -1.86 -15.57 8.75
N TYR A 9 -1.27 -16.66 9.23
CA TYR A 9 0.15 -16.77 9.53
C TYR A 9 0.87 -17.63 8.48
N ALA A 10 2.06 -17.19 8.06
CA ALA A 10 2.91 -17.88 7.10
C ALA A 10 3.71 -19.00 7.77
N PHE A 11 4.45 -18.63 8.84
CA PHE A 11 5.33 -19.51 9.58
C PHE A 11 5.15 -19.23 11.08
N GLY A 12 4.59 -20.21 11.81
CA GLY A 12 4.37 -20.04 13.25
C GLY A 12 3.53 -18.80 13.58
N SER A 13 4.15 -17.78 14.14
CA SER A 13 3.51 -16.51 14.55
C SER A 13 3.71 -15.34 13.56
N VAL A 14 4.39 -15.55 12.43
CA VAL A 14 4.66 -14.48 11.45
C VAL A 14 3.46 -14.27 10.52
N PRO A 15 2.79 -13.10 10.54
CA PRO A 15 1.66 -12.83 9.65
C PRO A 15 2.11 -12.75 8.18
N TRP A 16 1.30 -13.26 7.25
CA TRP A 16 1.52 -13.08 5.81
C TRP A 16 1.64 -11.62 5.40
N TYR A 17 0.90 -10.75 6.06
CA TYR A 17 0.99 -9.30 5.81
C TYR A 17 2.42 -8.78 5.97
N SER A 18 3.13 -9.20 7.04
CA SER A 18 4.52 -8.78 7.27
C SER A 18 5.47 -9.32 6.22
N VAL A 19 5.28 -10.58 5.80
CA VAL A 19 6.09 -11.20 4.73
C VAL A 19 5.91 -10.44 3.41
N LEU A 20 4.67 -10.09 3.06
CA LEU A 20 4.37 -9.34 1.84
C LEU A 20 4.97 -7.93 1.87
N ILE A 21 4.90 -7.22 3.00
CA ILE A 21 5.51 -5.90 3.14
C ILE A 21 7.03 -5.96 2.99
N VAL A 22 7.70 -6.90 3.67
CA VAL A 22 9.15 -7.07 3.54
C VAL A 22 9.52 -7.43 2.10
N SER A 23 8.79 -8.34 1.47
CA SER A 23 9.01 -8.71 0.07
C SER A 23 8.84 -7.51 -0.87
N ALA A 24 7.81 -6.68 -0.66
CA ALA A 24 7.58 -5.45 -1.44
C ALA A 24 8.74 -4.45 -1.27
N ILE A 25 9.28 -4.30 -0.06
CA ILE A 25 10.44 -3.43 0.21
C ILE A 25 11.68 -3.95 -0.53
N VAL A 26 11.99 -5.26 -0.43
CA VAL A 26 13.16 -5.86 -1.09
C VAL A 26 13.07 -5.73 -2.62
N ILE A 27 11.90 -6.03 -3.20
CA ILE A 27 11.66 -5.87 -4.63
C ILE A 27 11.76 -4.38 -5.01
N GLY A 28 11.16 -3.49 -4.23
CA GLY A 28 11.22 -2.04 -4.45
C GLY A 28 12.66 -1.51 -4.44
N LEU A 29 13.49 -1.92 -3.48
CA LEU A 29 14.91 -1.60 -3.44
C LEU A 29 15.65 -2.08 -4.68
N SER A 30 15.36 -3.31 -5.14
CA SER A 30 15.97 -3.88 -6.35
C SER A 30 15.60 -3.08 -7.59
N LEU A 31 14.33 -2.64 -7.72
CA LEU A 31 13.85 -1.79 -8.82
C LEU A 31 14.50 -0.41 -8.79
N CYS A 32 14.56 0.23 -7.63
CA CYS A 32 15.23 1.53 -7.45
C CYS A 32 16.73 1.42 -7.75
N GLY A 33 17.41 0.35 -7.28
CA GLY A 33 18.82 0.09 -7.59
C GLY A 33 19.08 -0.16 -9.08
N HIS A 34 18.17 -0.83 -9.78
CA HIS A 34 18.25 -1.00 -11.23
C HIS A 34 18.09 0.35 -11.96
N GLU A 35 17.14 1.18 -11.54
CA GLU A 35 16.89 2.48 -12.15
C GLU A 35 18.02 3.48 -11.86
N GLN A 36 18.56 3.48 -10.65
CA GLN A 36 19.71 4.28 -10.25
C GLN A 36 20.94 3.98 -11.15
N LYS A 37 21.23 2.70 -11.42
CA LYS A 37 22.31 2.30 -12.33
C LYS A 37 22.06 2.79 -13.76
N ARG A 38 20.82 2.66 -14.25
CA ARG A 38 20.42 3.13 -15.58
C ARG A 38 20.59 4.64 -15.76
N LEU A 39 20.24 5.40 -14.74
CA LEU A 39 20.32 6.86 -14.74
C LEU A 39 21.69 7.39 -14.30
N LYS A 40 22.67 6.51 -14.03
CA LYS A 40 24.02 6.86 -13.54
C LYS A 40 23.98 7.72 -12.26
N LEU A 41 23.03 7.44 -11.36
CA LEU A 41 22.92 8.08 -10.07
C LEU A 41 23.89 7.44 -9.05
N PRO A 42 24.18 8.10 -7.90
CA PRO A 42 25.08 7.56 -6.87
C PRO A 42 24.72 6.13 -6.46
N ALA A 43 25.74 5.28 -6.24
CA ALA A 43 25.56 3.86 -6.00
C ALA A 43 24.73 3.53 -4.73
N ASP A 44 24.79 4.40 -3.72
CA ASP A 44 24.12 4.20 -2.43
C ASP A 44 22.70 4.80 -2.37
N LEU A 45 22.28 5.47 -3.44
CA LEU A 45 21.06 6.27 -3.46
C LEU A 45 19.80 5.48 -3.06
N ALA A 46 19.62 4.26 -3.56
CA ALA A 46 18.43 3.46 -3.27
C ALA A 46 18.37 3.06 -1.78
N ILE A 47 19.51 2.74 -1.20
CA ILE A 47 19.62 2.37 0.22
C ILE A 47 19.41 3.61 1.09
N ASP A 48 20.06 4.73 0.76
CA ASP A 48 19.93 6.00 1.49
C ASP A 48 18.47 6.48 1.48
N LEU A 49 17.79 6.40 0.32
CA LEU A 49 16.38 6.72 0.20
C LEU A 49 15.52 5.82 1.10
N ALA A 50 15.76 4.52 1.10
CA ALA A 50 14.98 3.59 1.92
C ALA A 50 15.20 3.86 3.42
N LEU A 51 16.45 4.07 3.85
CA LEU A 51 16.78 4.38 5.23
C LEU A 51 16.20 5.73 5.69
N CYS A 52 15.99 6.67 4.78
CA CYS A 52 15.34 7.94 5.07
C CYS A 52 13.80 7.83 5.02
N LEU A 53 13.24 7.27 3.95
CA LEU A 53 11.81 7.29 3.70
C LEU A 53 11.02 6.31 4.58
N ILE A 54 11.54 5.08 4.80
CA ILE A 54 10.79 4.05 5.53
C ILE A 54 10.60 4.44 7.01
N PRO A 55 11.64 4.80 7.78
CA PRO A 55 11.45 5.22 9.16
C PRO A 55 10.59 6.49 9.27
N SER A 56 10.80 7.46 8.38
CA SER A 56 10.03 8.71 8.37
C SER A 56 8.54 8.47 8.08
N ALA A 57 8.22 7.54 7.17
CA ALA A 57 6.85 7.15 6.90
C ALA A 57 6.21 6.46 8.12
N ILE A 58 6.94 5.58 8.82
CA ILE A 58 6.45 4.92 10.04
C ILE A 58 6.19 5.95 11.15
N VAL A 59 7.14 6.84 11.39
CA VAL A 59 7.00 7.92 12.38
C VAL A 59 5.83 8.83 12.04
N GLY A 60 5.74 9.27 10.78
CA GLY A 60 4.62 10.09 10.30
C GLY A 60 3.28 9.39 10.46
N ALA A 61 3.18 8.10 10.11
CA ALA A 61 1.96 7.30 10.28
C ALA A 61 1.52 7.23 11.74
N ARG A 62 2.48 7.07 12.65
CA ARG A 62 2.23 7.01 14.09
C ARG A 62 1.80 8.35 14.65
N LEU A 63 2.53 9.42 14.33
CA LEU A 63 2.21 10.77 14.80
C LEU A 63 0.83 11.22 14.34
N TYR A 64 0.49 10.95 13.08
CA TYR A 64 -0.83 11.26 12.55
C TYR A 64 -1.93 10.50 13.31
N TYR A 65 -1.74 9.19 13.52
CA TYR A 65 -2.70 8.39 14.28
C TYR A 65 -2.88 8.90 15.70
N VAL A 66 -1.78 9.21 16.41
CA VAL A 66 -1.81 9.75 17.77
C VAL A 66 -2.54 11.09 17.81
N ALA A 67 -2.28 11.98 16.86
CA ALA A 67 -2.94 13.30 16.81
C ALA A 67 -4.46 13.21 16.66
N PHE A 68 -4.95 12.23 15.87
CA PHE A 68 -6.39 12.02 15.65
C PHE A 68 -7.07 11.05 16.63
N SER A 69 -6.29 10.42 17.52
CA SER A 69 -6.80 9.47 18.51
C SER A 69 -6.20 9.79 19.89
N TRP A 70 -6.06 11.08 20.21
CA TRP A 70 -5.40 11.53 21.44
C TRP A 70 -6.03 10.96 22.71
N ASP A 71 -7.34 10.81 22.74
CA ASP A 71 -8.07 10.28 23.89
C ASP A 71 -7.56 8.88 24.33
N VAL A 72 -7.11 8.07 23.38
CA VAL A 72 -6.55 6.73 23.64
C VAL A 72 -5.17 6.81 24.30
N PHE A 73 -4.41 7.89 24.04
CA PHE A 73 -3.03 8.06 24.50
C PHE A 73 -2.89 8.98 25.71
N ALA A 74 -3.88 9.82 25.99
CA ALA A 74 -3.86 10.79 27.08
C ALA A 74 -3.62 10.12 28.45
N ALA A 75 -4.22 8.95 28.68
CA ALA A 75 -4.06 8.20 29.93
C ALA A 75 -2.69 7.51 30.07
N ASN A 76 -2.04 7.17 28.96
CA ASN A 76 -0.72 6.51 28.95
C ASN A 76 0.10 6.90 27.71
N PRO A 77 0.82 8.05 27.76
CA PRO A 77 1.61 8.54 26.61
C PRO A 77 2.72 7.61 26.15
N LEU A 78 3.23 6.72 27.01
CA LEU A 78 4.27 5.75 26.61
C LEU A 78 3.79 4.75 25.56
N ARG A 79 2.48 4.57 25.40
CA ARG A 79 1.89 3.75 24.32
C ARG A 79 2.17 4.34 22.93
N ILE A 80 2.51 5.62 22.83
CA ILE A 80 2.90 6.24 21.55
C ILE A 80 4.08 5.52 20.92
N LEU A 81 5.02 5.03 21.70
CA LEU A 81 6.21 4.31 21.23
C LEU A 81 5.95 2.86 20.84
N ARG A 82 4.79 2.29 21.24
CA ARG A 82 4.44 0.88 20.98
C ARG A 82 3.81 0.71 19.60
N ILE A 83 4.62 0.86 18.54
CA ILE A 83 4.17 0.74 17.15
C ILE A 83 3.68 -0.68 16.79
N TRP A 84 4.13 -1.70 17.52
CA TRP A 84 3.73 -3.09 17.35
C TRP A 84 2.30 -3.40 17.82
N GLU A 85 1.68 -2.51 18.60
CA GLU A 85 0.26 -2.59 18.97
C GLU A 85 -0.68 -2.10 17.85
N GLY A 86 -0.13 -1.71 16.69
CA GLY A 86 -0.90 -1.13 15.58
C GLY A 86 -1.06 0.39 15.73
N GLY A 87 -2.11 0.97 15.14
CA GLY A 87 -2.35 2.42 15.18
C GLY A 87 -1.38 3.21 14.30
N LEU A 88 -1.33 2.86 13.01
CA LEU A 88 -0.57 3.56 11.97
C LEU A 88 -1.55 4.08 10.92
N ALA A 89 -1.57 5.39 10.71
CA ALA A 89 -2.44 6.03 9.73
C ALA A 89 -1.73 6.20 8.38
N ILE A 90 -2.34 5.72 7.31
CA ILE A 90 -1.76 5.76 5.96
C ILE A 90 -1.45 7.19 5.49
N TYR A 91 -2.33 8.15 5.82
CA TYR A 91 -2.11 9.57 5.47
C TYR A 91 -0.86 10.14 6.14
N GLY A 92 -0.62 9.78 7.40
CA GLY A 92 0.59 10.18 8.11
C GLY A 92 1.85 9.58 7.49
N GLY A 93 1.77 8.31 7.03
CA GLY A 93 2.87 7.67 6.31
C GLY A 93 3.20 8.35 4.98
N ILE A 94 2.18 8.74 4.21
CA ILE A 94 2.36 9.48 2.96
C ILE A 94 3.00 10.84 3.23
N LEU A 95 2.49 11.59 4.21
CA LEU A 95 3.02 12.90 4.57
C LEU A 95 4.46 12.81 5.09
N GLY A 96 4.75 11.87 6.00
CA GLY A 96 6.09 11.65 6.54
C GLY A 96 7.09 11.26 5.45
N GLY A 97 6.69 10.35 4.55
CA GLY A 97 7.51 9.97 3.39
C GLY A 97 7.75 11.12 2.41
N ALA A 98 6.71 11.92 2.11
CA ALA A 98 6.83 13.08 1.23
C ALA A 98 7.77 14.15 1.81
N ILE A 99 7.61 14.48 3.09
CA ILE A 99 8.50 15.43 3.79
C ILE A 99 9.95 14.91 3.78
N ALA A 100 10.15 13.63 4.09
CA ALA A 100 11.48 13.02 4.07
C ALA A 100 12.11 13.07 2.67
N LEU A 101 11.33 12.82 1.61
CA LEU A 101 11.82 12.92 0.23
C LEU A 101 12.22 14.36 -0.11
N LEU A 102 11.41 15.35 0.27
CA LEU A 102 11.74 16.77 0.06
C LEU A 102 13.04 17.17 0.78
N LEU A 103 13.18 16.78 2.05
CA LEU A 103 14.39 17.03 2.83
C LEU A 103 15.61 16.33 2.24
N PHE A 104 15.45 15.06 1.84
CA PHE A 104 16.52 14.32 1.18
C PHE A 104 16.99 15.00 -0.10
N CYS A 105 16.05 15.46 -0.94
CA CYS A 105 16.35 16.20 -2.16
C CYS A 105 17.10 17.50 -1.88
N ALA A 106 16.68 18.25 -0.85
CA ALA A 106 17.32 19.50 -0.45
C ALA A 106 18.76 19.29 0.04
N VAL A 107 18.98 18.29 0.90
CA VAL A 107 20.30 17.98 1.49
C VAL A 107 21.27 17.42 0.44
N ARG A 108 20.79 16.54 -0.44
CA ARG A 108 21.61 15.91 -1.49
C ARG A 108 21.68 16.72 -2.78
N HIS A 109 21.02 17.90 -2.85
CA HIS A 109 20.93 18.76 -4.03
C HIS A 109 20.46 18.00 -5.28
N MET A 110 19.48 17.09 -5.12
CA MET A 110 18.96 16.26 -6.19
C MET A 110 17.57 16.75 -6.62
N PRO A 111 17.23 16.68 -7.92
CA PRO A 111 15.93 17.13 -8.40
C PRO A 111 14.82 16.18 -7.93
N LEU A 112 13.83 16.72 -7.20
CA LEU A 112 12.72 15.99 -6.61
C LEU A 112 11.98 15.10 -7.62
N LEU A 113 11.63 15.66 -8.78
CA LEU A 113 10.86 14.94 -9.81
C LEU A 113 11.64 13.77 -10.40
N GLN A 114 12.96 13.85 -10.45
CA GLN A 114 13.80 12.74 -10.90
C GLN A 114 13.79 11.58 -9.88
N LEU A 115 13.90 11.90 -8.58
CA LEU A 115 13.85 10.88 -7.52
C LEU A 115 12.44 10.29 -7.39
N ALA A 116 11.40 11.10 -7.51
CA ALA A 116 10.03 10.60 -7.56
C ALA A 116 9.82 9.59 -8.70
N ASP A 117 10.36 9.85 -9.89
CA ASP A 117 10.28 8.92 -11.03
C ASP A 117 11.03 7.59 -10.77
N VAL A 118 12.09 7.60 -9.94
CA VAL A 118 12.80 6.37 -9.53
C VAL A 118 11.94 5.54 -8.56
N LEU A 119 11.22 6.21 -7.66
CA LEU A 119 10.43 5.57 -6.59
C LEU A 119 9.08 5.04 -7.07
N VAL A 120 8.43 5.75 -8.00
CA VAL A 120 7.03 5.51 -8.37
C VAL A 120 6.75 4.11 -8.93
N PRO A 121 7.59 3.48 -9.77
CA PRO A 121 7.37 2.09 -10.18
C PRO A 121 7.43 1.10 -9.03
N ALA A 122 8.37 1.30 -8.09
CA ALA A 122 8.48 0.49 -6.87
C ALA A 122 7.26 0.68 -5.97
N LEU A 123 6.75 1.90 -5.85
CA LEU A 123 5.53 2.22 -5.11
C LEU A 123 4.31 1.51 -5.71
N ALA A 124 4.10 1.59 -7.02
CA ALA A 124 2.98 0.95 -7.70
C ALA A 124 2.98 -0.58 -7.50
N LEU A 125 4.14 -1.23 -7.67
CA LEU A 125 4.26 -2.66 -7.45
C LEU A 125 4.07 -3.03 -5.98
N GLY A 126 4.63 -2.23 -5.06
CA GLY A 126 4.47 -2.40 -3.62
C GLY A 126 3.02 -2.30 -3.17
N GLN A 127 2.23 -1.39 -3.76
CA GLN A 127 0.79 -1.31 -3.54
C GLN A 127 0.09 -2.59 -4.02
N GLY A 128 0.37 -3.07 -5.23
CA GLY A 128 -0.19 -4.31 -5.75
C GLY A 128 0.09 -5.51 -4.87
N ILE A 129 1.33 -5.65 -4.37
CA ILE A 129 1.70 -6.72 -3.42
C ILE A 129 0.99 -6.53 -2.09
N GLY A 130 0.93 -5.31 -1.56
CA GLY A 130 0.30 -4.98 -0.28
C GLY A 130 -1.20 -5.32 -0.23
N ARG A 131 -1.91 -5.26 -1.38
CA ARG A 131 -3.33 -5.65 -1.47
C ARG A 131 -3.59 -7.12 -1.08
N TRP A 132 -2.63 -8.00 -1.32
CA TRP A 132 -2.76 -9.40 -0.87
C TRP A 132 -2.71 -9.54 0.65
N GLY A 133 -2.14 -8.57 1.36
CA GLY A 133 -2.23 -8.49 2.81
C GLY A 133 -3.68 -8.42 3.31
N ASN A 134 -4.55 -7.69 2.60
CA ASN A 134 -5.99 -7.60 2.92
C ASN A 134 -6.68 -8.96 2.77
N TYR A 135 -6.27 -9.78 1.79
CA TYR A 135 -6.78 -11.15 1.63
C TYR A 135 -6.48 -12.02 2.85
N PHE A 136 -5.22 -12.04 3.29
CA PHE A 136 -4.82 -12.85 4.45
C PHE A 136 -5.39 -12.33 5.78
N ASN A 137 -5.63 -11.02 5.88
CA ASN A 137 -6.28 -10.41 7.04
C ASN A 137 -7.81 -10.51 6.99
N MET A 138 -8.39 -10.98 5.86
CA MET A 138 -9.84 -11.01 5.62
C MET A 138 -10.49 -9.64 5.83
N GLU A 139 -9.86 -8.58 5.32
CA GLU A 139 -10.31 -7.20 5.45
C GLU A 139 -10.40 -6.49 4.10
N ALA A 140 -11.08 -5.34 4.06
CA ALA A 140 -11.22 -4.51 2.85
C ALA A 140 -11.83 -5.27 1.64
N TYR A 141 -12.75 -6.19 1.90
CA TYR A 141 -13.56 -6.84 0.88
C TYR A 141 -14.69 -5.93 0.38
N GLY A 142 -15.28 -6.28 -0.77
CA GLY A 142 -16.32 -5.50 -1.42
C GLY A 142 -17.74 -5.88 -1.00
N ARG A 143 -18.70 -5.58 -1.88
CA ARG A 143 -20.12 -5.87 -1.67
C ARG A 143 -20.41 -7.39 -1.56
N LEU A 144 -21.50 -7.72 -0.89
CA LEU A 144 -22.03 -9.08 -0.80
C LEU A 144 -22.42 -9.60 -2.20
N ILE A 145 -22.03 -10.83 -2.52
CA ILE A 145 -22.34 -11.51 -3.77
C ILE A 145 -23.40 -12.58 -3.52
N THR A 146 -24.61 -12.30 -3.88
CA THR A 146 -25.74 -13.21 -3.71
C THR A 146 -25.94 -14.17 -4.89
N ASN A 147 -25.49 -13.79 -6.11
CA ASN A 147 -25.63 -14.64 -7.30
C ASN A 147 -24.60 -15.77 -7.29
N PRO A 148 -25.03 -17.07 -7.26
CA PRO A 148 -24.14 -18.21 -7.22
C PRO A 148 -23.12 -18.30 -8.37
N GLN A 149 -23.44 -17.73 -9.53
CA GLN A 149 -22.57 -17.73 -10.70
C GLN A 149 -21.26 -16.94 -10.48
N TRP A 150 -21.25 -16.00 -9.52
CA TRP A 150 -20.09 -15.16 -9.19
C TRP A 150 -19.42 -15.55 -7.86
N GLN A 151 -19.88 -16.62 -7.21
CA GLN A 151 -19.34 -17.12 -5.95
C GLN A 151 -18.14 -18.03 -6.18
N PHE A 152 -17.08 -17.48 -6.79
CA PHE A 152 -15.82 -18.17 -7.02
C PHE A 152 -14.65 -17.17 -7.03
N PHE A 153 -13.45 -17.62 -6.66
CA PHE A 153 -12.24 -16.81 -6.84
C PHE A 153 -11.84 -16.81 -8.34
N PRO A 154 -11.47 -15.65 -8.95
CA PRO A 154 -11.18 -14.36 -8.35
C PRO A 154 -12.35 -13.35 -8.27
N ALA A 155 -13.56 -13.72 -8.63
CA ALA A 155 -14.71 -12.82 -8.59
C ALA A 155 -15.11 -12.46 -7.15
N ALA A 156 -15.12 -13.46 -6.28
CA ALA A 156 -15.50 -13.30 -4.87
C ALA A 156 -14.59 -14.13 -3.95
N VAL A 157 -14.61 -13.77 -2.67
CA VAL A 157 -13.96 -14.47 -1.55
C VAL A 157 -14.97 -14.77 -0.47
N LEU A 158 -14.76 -15.89 0.22
CA LEU A 158 -15.59 -16.32 1.32
C LEU A 158 -15.05 -15.72 2.62
N ILE A 159 -15.89 -14.97 3.31
CA ILE A 159 -15.52 -14.26 4.55
C ILE A 159 -16.31 -14.85 5.71
N PRO A 160 -15.68 -15.19 6.83
CA PRO A 160 -16.37 -15.61 8.04
C PRO A 160 -17.09 -14.42 8.67
N VAL A 161 -18.35 -14.61 9.02
CA VAL A 161 -19.21 -13.66 9.73
C VAL A 161 -19.85 -14.37 10.93
N ASP A 162 -20.42 -13.64 11.88
CA ASP A 162 -21.02 -14.23 13.08
C ASP A 162 -22.11 -15.28 12.77
N SER A 163 -22.79 -15.15 11.62
CA SER A 163 -23.84 -16.07 11.14
C SER A 163 -23.35 -17.22 10.27
N GLY A 164 -22.02 -17.33 10.01
CA GLY A 164 -21.45 -18.36 9.15
C GLY A 164 -20.44 -17.81 8.14
N TYR A 165 -20.68 -18.01 6.84
CA TYR A 165 -19.81 -17.54 5.77
C TYR A 165 -20.59 -16.80 4.72
N GLU A 166 -20.03 -15.69 4.25
CA GLU A 166 -20.61 -14.86 3.19
C GLU A 166 -19.64 -14.67 2.03
N TRP A 167 -20.16 -14.63 0.80
CA TRP A 167 -19.38 -14.33 -0.38
C TRP A 167 -19.33 -12.83 -0.63
N HIS A 168 -18.14 -12.27 -0.62
CA HIS A 168 -17.88 -10.86 -0.88
C HIS A 168 -16.99 -10.68 -2.10
N MET A 169 -17.20 -9.59 -2.85
CA MET A 169 -16.36 -9.24 -3.99
C MET A 169 -14.89 -9.12 -3.58
N ALA A 170 -13.99 -9.75 -4.34
CA ALA A 170 -12.54 -9.79 -4.08
C ALA A 170 -11.87 -8.47 -4.51
N THR A 171 -12.22 -7.34 -3.88
CA THR A 171 -11.72 -6.02 -4.27
C THR A 171 -10.22 -5.90 -4.22
N PHE A 172 -9.56 -6.56 -3.26
CA PHE A 172 -8.10 -6.61 -3.16
C PHE A 172 -7.43 -7.15 -4.44
N PHE A 173 -8.05 -8.18 -5.07
CA PHE A 173 -7.53 -8.77 -6.30
C PHE A 173 -7.61 -7.80 -7.48
N TYR A 174 -8.77 -7.18 -7.68
CA TYR A 174 -8.94 -6.19 -8.74
C TYR A 174 -8.04 -4.96 -8.54
N GLU A 175 -7.91 -4.49 -7.30
CA GLU A 175 -7.00 -3.41 -6.95
C GLU A 175 -5.54 -3.78 -7.21
N SER A 176 -5.14 -5.01 -6.86
CA SER A 176 -3.80 -5.52 -7.16
C SER A 176 -3.54 -5.59 -8.67
N CYS A 177 -4.51 -6.07 -9.47
CA CYS A 177 -4.38 -6.10 -10.92
C CYS A 177 -4.18 -4.70 -11.52
N VAL A 178 -4.92 -3.70 -11.04
CA VAL A 178 -4.76 -2.31 -11.48
C VAL A 178 -3.39 -1.76 -11.10
N ASP A 179 -2.93 -1.96 -9.85
CA ASP A 179 -1.64 -1.47 -9.38
C ASP A 179 -0.47 -2.15 -10.14
N VAL A 180 -0.57 -3.46 -10.43
CA VAL A 180 0.38 -4.20 -11.27
C VAL A 180 0.36 -3.70 -12.72
N LEU A 181 -0.81 -3.43 -13.28
CA LEU A 181 -0.92 -2.84 -14.63
C LEU A 181 -0.25 -1.47 -14.70
N ILE A 182 -0.47 -0.61 -13.69
CA ILE A 182 0.22 0.67 -13.58
C ILE A 182 1.74 0.46 -13.57
N PHE A 183 2.23 -0.47 -12.74
CA PHE A 183 3.65 -0.81 -12.72
C PHE A 183 4.18 -1.24 -14.10
N LEU A 184 3.46 -2.14 -14.79
CA LEU A 184 3.87 -2.62 -16.13
C LEU A 184 3.94 -1.48 -17.15
N VAL A 185 2.94 -0.60 -17.15
CA VAL A 185 2.93 0.59 -18.04
C VAL A 185 4.10 1.51 -17.72
N LEU A 186 4.36 1.80 -16.45
CA LEU A 186 5.47 2.65 -16.03
C LEU A 186 6.83 2.02 -16.39
N TRP A 187 7.01 0.73 -16.07
CA TRP A 187 8.31 0.06 -16.19
C TRP A 187 8.68 -0.27 -17.63
N PHE A 188 7.76 -0.76 -18.43
CA PHE A 188 8.02 -1.20 -19.79
C PHE A 188 7.64 -0.16 -20.84
N GLY A 189 6.60 0.63 -20.62
CA GLY A 189 6.08 1.61 -21.55
C GLY A 189 6.76 2.98 -21.43
N VAL A 190 6.64 3.62 -20.26
CA VAL A 190 7.00 5.03 -20.07
C VAL A 190 8.49 5.20 -19.78
N ARG A 191 9.07 4.37 -18.91
CA ARG A 191 10.44 4.51 -18.40
C ARG A 191 11.49 4.67 -19.49
N LYS A 192 11.42 3.85 -20.53
CA LYS A 192 12.39 3.87 -21.65
C LYS A 192 12.19 5.05 -22.58
N ARG A 193 11.00 5.63 -22.64
CA ARG A 193 10.61 6.74 -23.53
C ARG A 193 10.46 8.06 -22.79
N LYS A 194 10.94 8.11 -21.56
CA LYS A 194 10.88 9.30 -20.71
C LYS A 194 11.53 10.51 -21.39
N ARG A 195 10.80 11.63 -21.46
CA ARG A 195 11.25 12.88 -22.08
C ARG A 195 11.58 13.97 -21.05
N TRP A 196 10.93 13.96 -19.89
CA TRP A 196 11.10 14.97 -18.84
C TRP A 196 11.04 14.34 -17.44
N ASN A 197 11.61 15.01 -16.42
CA ASN A 197 11.59 14.55 -15.04
C ASN A 197 10.19 14.75 -14.45
N GLY A 198 9.65 13.74 -13.75
CA GLY A 198 8.30 13.72 -13.22
C GLY A 198 7.28 13.05 -14.16
N GLN A 199 7.69 12.55 -15.33
CA GLN A 199 6.77 11.93 -16.27
C GLN A 199 6.18 10.62 -15.73
N LEU A 200 6.98 9.78 -15.06
CA LEU A 200 6.47 8.55 -14.45
C LEU A 200 5.49 8.87 -13.31
N LEU A 201 5.83 9.87 -12.49
CA LEU A 201 4.95 10.35 -11.44
C LEU A 201 3.61 10.86 -12.00
N ALA A 202 3.64 11.68 -13.06
CA ALA A 202 2.42 12.20 -13.68
C ALA A 202 1.52 11.09 -14.24
N VAL A 203 2.11 10.11 -14.95
CA VAL A 203 1.38 8.95 -15.49
C VAL A 203 0.80 8.09 -14.35
N TYR A 204 1.58 7.86 -13.29
CA TYR A 204 1.10 7.15 -12.11
C TYR A 204 -0.11 7.85 -11.48
N MET A 205 -0.01 9.16 -11.22
CA MET A 205 -1.10 9.95 -10.61
C MET A 205 -2.36 9.90 -11.47
N LEU A 206 -2.21 10.01 -12.79
CA LEU A 206 -3.34 9.91 -13.73
C LEU A 206 -4.01 8.53 -13.66
N MET A 207 -3.23 7.46 -13.85
CA MET A 207 -3.76 6.09 -13.87
C MET A 207 -4.36 5.69 -12.50
N TYR A 208 -3.66 6.03 -11.42
CA TYR A 208 -4.15 5.77 -10.07
C TYR A 208 -5.42 6.57 -9.77
N GLY A 209 -5.48 7.85 -10.18
CA GLY A 209 -6.65 8.71 -10.04
C GLY A 209 -7.87 8.15 -10.77
N ILE A 210 -7.71 7.71 -12.03
CA ILE A 210 -8.77 7.04 -12.80
C ILE A 210 -9.24 5.76 -12.09
N GLY A 211 -8.31 4.89 -11.71
CA GLY A 211 -8.63 3.66 -10.98
C GLY A 211 -9.35 3.93 -9.65
N ARG A 212 -9.05 5.04 -9.01
CA ARG A 212 -9.70 5.46 -7.77
C ARG A 212 -11.10 6.03 -7.99
N ALA A 213 -11.30 6.79 -9.07
CA ALA A 213 -12.60 7.35 -9.44
C ALA A 213 -13.61 6.24 -9.77
N VAL A 214 -13.24 5.26 -10.58
CA VAL A 214 -14.08 4.10 -10.92
C VAL A 214 -14.52 3.35 -9.65
N ARG A 215 -13.59 3.13 -8.69
CA ARG A 215 -13.89 2.46 -7.42
C ARG A 215 -14.76 3.27 -6.46
N SER A 216 -14.74 4.60 -6.55
CA SER A 216 -15.58 5.43 -5.68
C SER A 216 -17.07 5.31 -6.02
N GLU A 217 -17.41 5.04 -7.27
CA GLU A 217 -18.79 4.75 -7.68
C GLU A 217 -19.29 3.41 -7.14
N GLU A 218 -18.46 2.37 -7.15
CA GLU A 218 -18.80 1.06 -6.56
C GLU A 218 -19.07 1.14 -5.05
N ARG A 219 -18.32 2.00 -4.31
CA ARG A 219 -18.56 2.24 -2.89
C ARG A 219 -19.81 3.06 -2.59
N ARG A 220 -20.28 3.90 -3.51
CA ARG A 220 -21.55 4.63 -3.34
C ARG A 220 -22.77 3.71 -3.37
N VAL A 221 -22.67 2.62 -4.11
CA VAL A 221 -23.73 1.60 -4.18
C VAL A 221 -23.72 0.68 -2.94
N GLY A 222 -22.58 0.58 -2.21
CA GLY A 222 -22.41 -0.28 -1.03
C GLY A 222 -22.34 0.47 0.32
N LYS A 223 -23.10 1.56 0.51
CA LYS A 223 -23.08 2.39 1.74
C LYS A 223 -23.61 1.71 3.01
N GLU A 224 -23.84 0.41 3.03
CA GLU A 224 -24.30 -0.32 4.22
C GLU A 224 -23.23 -1.12 4.98
N CYS A 225 -22.01 -1.22 4.48
CA CYS A 225 -20.91 -1.73 5.30
C CYS A 225 -20.33 -0.63 6.19
N ARG A 226 -21.18 -0.15 7.11
CA ARG A 226 -20.80 0.79 8.16
C ARG A 226 -20.02 0.05 9.23
N SER A 227 -18.74 0.39 9.29
CA SER A 227 -17.93 0.42 10.51
C SER A 227 -18.02 -0.79 11.46
N ARG A 228 -17.15 -1.79 11.26
CA ARG A 228 -16.54 -2.47 12.42
C ARG A 228 -15.04 -2.23 12.41
N TRP A 229 -14.65 -0.99 12.51
CA TRP A 229 -13.38 -0.62 13.12
C TRP A 229 -13.64 -0.39 14.60
N SER A 230 -13.86 -1.46 15.33
CA SER A 230 -13.65 -1.47 16.77
C SER A 230 -12.21 -1.98 16.96
N PRO A 231 -11.32 -1.17 17.53
CA PRO A 231 -9.94 -1.60 17.81
C PRO A 231 -9.82 -2.47 19.06
N TYR A 232 -10.95 -2.95 19.62
CA TYR A 232 -10.97 -3.71 20.88
C TYR A 232 -11.91 -4.91 20.74
N HIS A 233 -11.34 -6.05 20.37
CA HIS A 233 -11.62 -7.37 20.93
C HIS A 233 -10.40 -8.24 20.70
#